data_c2f0565b6862a3ad0e4c2f673dcd5b89
#
_entry.id   c2f0565b6862a3ad0e4c2f673dcd5b89
#
_cell.length_a   1.000
_cell.length_b   1.000
_cell.length_c   1.000
_cell.angle_alpha   90.00
_cell.angle_beta   90.00
_cell.angle_gamma   90.00
#
_symmetry.space_group_name_H-M   'P 1'
#
loop_
_entity.id
_entity.type
_entity.pdbx_description
1 polymer ?
#
loop_
_entity_poly.entity_id
_entity_poly.type
_entity_poly.pdbx_seq_one_letter_code
_entity_poly.pdbx_strand_id
1 'polypeptide(L)'
;ATGMFEEYRVANMPSCITWHDGILWVATHHALFKSIMISYKYQDGELMEQQRYQIPEKVQGIAFDEQDRVYLSTSYGRSNSSYLKIYQNVDAMDTKPRAPELKVEMPPCSEEINYADGNIYVLFESASSKYFEGTDGKGKSICPIDRILTIDTNTIFP
;
A
#
# COMPACT_ATOMS: atom_id res chain seq x y z
N ALA A 1 -8.78 29.13 -13.12
CA ALA A 1 -8.08 27.90 -13.48
C ALA A 1 -9.15 26.86 -13.76
N THR A 2 -9.38 26.55 -15.00
CA THR A 2 -10.20 25.41 -15.42
C THR A 2 -9.32 24.17 -15.28
N GLY A 3 -9.18 23.65 -14.06
CA GLY A 3 -8.65 22.32 -13.86
C GLY A 3 -9.65 21.35 -14.47
N MET A 4 -9.27 20.64 -15.49
CA MET A 4 -10.06 19.52 -15.99
C MET A 4 -9.83 18.37 -15.02
N PHE A 5 -10.79 18.12 -14.15
CA PHE A 5 -10.84 16.95 -13.30
C PHE A 5 -11.82 15.96 -13.92
N GLU A 6 -11.40 14.74 -14.04
CA GLU A 6 -12.27 13.63 -14.39
C GLU A 6 -12.49 12.79 -13.13
N GLU A 7 -13.72 12.36 -12.91
CA GLU A 7 -14.09 11.58 -11.74
C GLU A 7 -14.45 10.15 -12.15
N TYR A 8 -13.82 9.18 -11.50
CA TYR A 8 -14.08 7.76 -11.71
C TYR A 8 -14.50 7.09 -10.41
N ARG A 9 -15.54 6.26 -10.46
CA ARG A 9 -15.92 5.42 -9.33
C ARG A 9 -14.97 4.25 -9.20
N VAL A 10 -14.44 4.06 -7.99
CA VAL A 10 -13.66 2.89 -7.60
C VAL A 10 -14.34 2.17 -6.43
N ALA A 11 -13.71 1.11 -5.90
CA ALA A 11 -14.22 0.39 -4.74
C ALA A 11 -14.54 1.31 -3.54
N ASN A 12 -15.46 0.87 -2.69
CA ASN A 12 -15.72 1.52 -1.41
C ASN A 12 -14.48 1.46 -0.51
N MET A 13 -14.20 2.56 0.22
CA MET A 13 -13.07 2.70 1.14
C MET A 13 -11.69 2.47 0.46
N PRO A 14 -11.41 3.14 -0.68
CA PRO A 14 -10.09 3.07 -1.27
C PRO A 14 -9.05 3.64 -0.28
N SER A 15 -7.90 2.99 -0.20
CA SER A 15 -6.82 3.35 0.71
C SER A 15 -5.58 3.82 -0.04
N CYS A 16 -5.20 3.10 -1.06
CA CYS A 16 -4.01 3.39 -1.85
C CYS A 16 -4.21 3.00 -3.30
N ILE A 17 -3.35 3.53 -4.15
CA ILE A 17 -3.40 3.41 -5.60
C ILE A 17 -1.99 3.32 -6.16
N THR A 18 -1.80 2.49 -7.18
CA THR A 18 -0.56 2.45 -7.95
C THR A 18 -0.85 2.17 -9.42
N TRP A 19 0.06 2.59 -10.29
CA TRP A 19 0.02 2.29 -11.72
C TRP A 19 1.15 1.34 -12.07
N HIS A 20 0.81 0.20 -12.65
CA HIS A 20 1.79 -0.79 -13.08
C HIS A 20 1.33 -1.46 -14.37
N ASP A 21 2.22 -1.54 -15.34
CA ASP A 21 2.02 -2.19 -16.66
C ASP A 21 0.69 -1.83 -17.36
N GLY A 22 0.37 -0.54 -17.40
CA GLY A 22 -0.85 -0.04 -18.08
C GLY A 22 -2.15 -0.29 -17.29
N ILE A 23 -2.06 -0.78 -16.07
CA ILE A 23 -3.18 -1.07 -15.16
C ILE A 23 -3.12 -0.16 -13.94
N LEU A 24 -4.26 0.38 -13.58
CA LEU A 24 -4.45 1.08 -12.31
C LEU A 24 -4.90 0.08 -11.24
N TRP A 25 -4.17 0.02 -10.15
CA TRP A 25 -4.46 -0.87 -9.02
C TRP A 25 -4.95 -0.04 -7.83
N VAL A 26 -6.07 -0.42 -7.26
CA VAL A 26 -6.68 0.27 -6.11
C VAL A 26 -6.95 -0.74 -5.01
N ALA A 27 -6.37 -0.52 -3.83
CA ALA A 27 -6.65 -1.34 -2.66
C ALA A 27 -7.63 -0.66 -1.70
N THR A 28 -8.38 -1.47 -0.97
CA THR A 28 -9.27 -1.03 0.10
C THR A 28 -8.64 -1.27 1.47
N HIS A 29 -8.94 -0.40 2.43
CA HIS A 29 -8.50 -0.58 3.82
C HIS A 29 -9.65 -1.08 4.69
N HIS A 30 -9.50 -2.28 5.24
CA HIS A 30 -10.40 -2.82 6.25
C HIS A 30 -9.60 -3.40 7.41
N ALA A 31 -10.00 -3.05 8.63
CA ALA A 31 -9.39 -3.59 9.84
C ALA A 31 -10.01 -4.92 10.29
N LEU A 32 -11.29 -5.14 9.93
CA LEU A 32 -12.10 -6.28 10.41
C LEU A 32 -12.67 -7.15 9.31
N PHE A 33 -12.70 -6.67 8.06
CA PHE A 33 -13.27 -7.37 6.91
C PHE A 33 -12.17 -7.67 5.88
N LYS A 34 -12.45 -8.56 4.96
CA LYS A 34 -11.55 -8.86 3.86
C LYS A 34 -11.34 -7.60 3.01
N SER A 35 -10.11 -7.12 2.95
CA SER A 35 -9.69 -6.11 2.01
C SER A 35 -9.58 -6.72 0.62
N ILE A 36 -9.78 -5.91 -0.40
CA ILE A 36 -9.63 -6.31 -1.80
C ILE A 36 -8.72 -5.32 -2.52
N MET A 37 -8.05 -5.79 -3.54
CA MET A 37 -7.38 -4.99 -4.55
C MET A 37 -8.10 -5.19 -5.87
N ILE A 38 -8.31 -4.11 -6.61
CA ILE A 38 -9.03 -4.12 -7.88
C ILE A 38 -8.11 -3.57 -8.95
N SER A 39 -8.03 -4.26 -10.08
CA SER A 39 -7.36 -3.79 -11.28
C SER A 39 -8.34 -3.09 -12.21
N TYR A 40 -7.93 -1.94 -12.76
CA TYR A 40 -8.70 -1.16 -13.71
C TYR A 40 -7.86 -0.88 -14.96
N LYS A 41 -8.48 -0.99 -16.11
CA LYS A 41 -7.92 -0.54 -17.37
C LYS A 41 -8.54 0.79 -17.76
N TYR A 42 -7.69 1.78 -18.07
CA TYR A 42 -8.15 3.04 -18.64
C TYR A 42 -8.22 2.90 -20.16
N GLN A 43 -9.39 3.08 -20.74
CA GLN A 43 -9.61 2.98 -22.16
C GLN A 43 -10.78 3.88 -22.59
N ASP A 44 -10.59 4.65 -23.67
CA ASP A 44 -11.62 5.51 -24.29
C ASP A 44 -12.25 6.54 -23.32
N GLY A 45 -11.46 7.04 -22.36
CA GLY A 45 -11.94 7.99 -21.35
C GLY A 45 -12.64 7.35 -20.16
N GLU A 46 -12.67 6.03 -20.06
CA GLU A 46 -13.32 5.30 -18.98
C GLU A 46 -12.34 4.42 -18.20
N LEU A 47 -12.62 4.26 -16.90
CA LEU A 47 -11.90 3.37 -16.01
C LEU A 47 -12.70 2.08 -15.81
N MET A 48 -12.31 1.02 -16.52
CA MET A 48 -13.02 -0.26 -16.54
C MET A 48 -12.43 -1.24 -15.53
N GLU A 49 -13.24 -1.69 -14.58
CA GLU A 49 -12.86 -2.76 -13.65
C GLU A 49 -12.58 -4.06 -14.43
N GLN A 50 -11.42 -4.69 -14.14
CA GLN A 50 -11.00 -5.94 -14.76
C GLN A 50 -11.20 -7.11 -13.79
N GLN A 51 -10.56 -7.06 -12.62
CA GLN A 51 -10.55 -8.18 -11.68
C GLN A 51 -10.41 -7.70 -10.24
N ARG A 52 -10.91 -8.51 -9.31
CA ARG A 52 -10.80 -8.31 -7.86
C ARG A 52 -9.97 -9.41 -7.24
N TYR A 53 -9.06 -9.03 -6.36
CA TYR A 53 -8.12 -9.91 -5.66
C TYR A 53 -8.28 -9.77 -4.15
N GLN A 54 -8.14 -10.89 -3.44
CA GLN A 54 -8.07 -10.88 -1.98
C GLN A 54 -6.69 -10.36 -1.56
N ILE A 55 -6.66 -9.46 -0.61
CA ILE A 55 -5.43 -8.93 -0.02
C ILE A 55 -5.49 -9.02 1.51
N PRO A 56 -4.36 -8.92 2.22
CA PRO A 56 -4.38 -8.86 3.68
C PRO A 56 -5.11 -7.61 4.17
N GLU A 57 -5.52 -7.63 5.42
CA GLU A 57 -6.12 -6.48 6.07
C GLU A 57 -5.09 -5.36 6.29
N LYS A 58 -5.57 -4.11 6.42
CA LYS A 58 -4.79 -2.93 6.84
C LYS A 58 -3.74 -2.47 5.82
N VAL A 59 -3.99 -2.72 4.54
CA VAL A 59 -3.12 -2.24 3.46
C VAL A 59 -3.22 -0.72 3.36
N GLN A 60 -2.06 -0.07 3.28
CA GLN A 60 -1.88 1.38 3.18
C GLN A 60 -1.10 1.80 1.93
N GLY A 61 -0.38 0.88 1.30
CA GLY A 61 0.39 1.14 0.10
C GLY A 61 0.59 -0.10 -0.76
N ILE A 62 0.72 0.09 -2.07
CA ILE A 62 0.94 -0.95 -3.08
C ILE A 62 2.09 -0.53 -3.97
N ALA A 63 3.00 -1.47 -4.26
CA ALA A 63 3.97 -1.31 -5.33
C ALA A 63 4.17 -2.64 -6.07
N PHE A 64 4.69 -2.55 -7.29
CA PHE A 64 5.13 -3.68 -8.10
C PHE A 64 6.56 -3.43 -8.57
N ASP A 65 7.33 -4.49 -8.73
CA ASP A 65 8.64 -4.42 -9.39
C ASP A 65 8.57 -4.93 -10.84
N GLU A 66 9.71 -4.94 -11.51
CA GLU A 66 9.83 -5.38 -12.92
C GLU A 66 9.59 -6.89 -13.12
N GLN A 67 9.52 -7.66 -12.05
CA GLN A 67 9.20 -9.09 -12.06
C GLN A 67 7.75 -9.37 -11.66
N ASP A 68 6.89 -8.34 -11.60
CA ASP A 68 5.48 -8.42 -11.18
C ASP A 68 5.29 -8.91 -9.73
N ARG A 69 6.33 -8.84 -8.88
CA ARG A 69 6.14 -9.09 -7.46
C ARG A 69 5.31 -7.98 -6.84
N VAL A 70 4.42 -8.37 -5.93
CA VAL A 70 3.52 -7.44 -5.25
C VAL A 70 4.07 -7.11 -3.88
N TYR A 71 4.21 -5.84 -3.60
CA TYR A 71 4.61 -5.29 -2.31
C TYR A 71 3.43 -4.57 -1.68
N LEU A 72 3.07 -4.94 -0.45
CA LEU A 72 1.98 -4.32 0.30
C LEU A 72 2.50 -3.78 1.64
N SER A 73 2.38 -2.47 1.84
CA SER A 73 2.55 -1.87 3.16
C SER A 73 1.29 -2.11 3.99
N THR A 74 1.45 -2.65 5.19
CA THR A 74 0.33 -2.86 6.12
C THR A 74 0.63 -2.23 7.46
N SER A 75 -0.30 -1.41 7.96
CA SER A 75 -0.13 -0.65 9.20
C SER A 75 -1.43 -0.54 9.98
N TYR A 76 -1.34 -0.53 11.31
CA TYR A 76 -2.48 -0.29 12.18
C TYR A 76 -2.07 0.22 13.56
N GLY A 77 -2.42 1.48 13.84
CA GLY A 77 -2.15 2.10 15.13
C GLY A 77 -0.74 2.66 15.23
N ARG A 78 -0.47 3.35 16.34
CA ARG A 78 0.72 4.19 16.54
C ARG A 78 1.89 3.50 17.22
N SER A 79 1.64 2.32 17.77
CA SER A 79 2.61 1.54 18.56
C SER A 79 2.81 0.12 18.04
N ASN A 80 2.01 -0.32 17.07
CA ASN A 80 2.19 -1.62 16.45
C ASN A 80 3.16 -1.51 15.28
N SER A 81 4.06 -2.47 15.16
CA SER A 81 4.92 -2.57 13.97
C SER A 81 4.07 -2.60 12.70
N SER A 82 4.56 -1.92 11.67
CA SER A 82 4.08 -2.07 10.31
C SER A 82 4.83 -3.19 9.60
N TYR A 83 4.32 -3.66 8.47
CA TYR A 83 4.95 -4.73 7.73
C TYR A 83 4.90 -4.46 6.22
N LEU A 84 6.04 -4.67 5.56
CA LEU A 84 6.08 -4.86 4.12
C LEU A 84 5.85 -6.36 3.86
N LYS A 85 4.77 -6.68 3.17
CA LYS A 85 4.42 -8.04 2.76
C LYS A 85 4.67 -8.19 1.28
N ILE A 86 5.39 -9.25 0.89
CA ILE A 86 5.85 -9.46 -0.47
C ILE A 86 5.31 -10.79 -0.98
N TYR A 87 4.76 -10.76 -2.18
CA TYR A 87 4.19 -11.93 -2.87
C TYR A 87 4.83 -12.07 -4.24
N GLN A 88 4.98 -13.29 -4.71
CA GLN A 88 5.58 -13.59 -6.00
C GLN A 88 4.84 -12.93 -7.18
N ASN A 89 3.52 -12.82 -7.08
CA ASN A 89 2.62 -12.14 -8.03
C ASN A 89 1.22 -11.97 -7.43
N VAL A 90 0.31 -11.37 -8.18
CA VAL A 90 -1.08 -11.14 -7.74
C VAL A 90 -1.86 -12.43 -7.49
N ASP A 91 -1.62 -13.50 -8.26
CA ASP A 91 -2.33 -14.78 -8.11
C ASP A 91 -1.90 -15.50 -6.82
N ALA A 92 -0.61 -15.45 -6.50
CA ALA A 92 -0.09 -15.99 -5.23
C ALA A 92 -0.67 -15.23 -4.03
N MET A 93 -0.77 -13.91 -4.15
CA MET A 93 -1.40 -13.06 -3.13
C MET A 93 -2.90 -13.38 -2.97
N ASP A 94 -3.66 -13.45 -4.06
CA ASP A 94 -5.10 -13.72 -4.03
C ASP A 94 -5.40 -15.09 -3.40
N THR A 95 -4.61 -16.10 -3.74
CA THR A 95 -4.75 -17.46 -3.22
C THR A 95 -4.45 -17.55 -1.72
N LYS A 96 -3.44 -16.81 -1.24
CA LYS A 96 -2.97 -16.86 0.16
C LYS A 96 -2.65 -15.45 0.71
N PRO A 97 -3.64 -14.57 0.85
CA PRO A 97 -3.38 -13.16 1.19
C PRO A 97 -2.75 -12.96 2.59
N ARG A 98 -2.88 -13.95 3.49
CA ARG A 98 -2.27 -13.91 4.83
C ARG A 98 -0.92 -14.61 4.95
N ALA A 99 -0.45 -15.25 3.87
CA ALA A 99 0.82 -15.96 3.83
C ALA A 99 1.73 -15.38 2.74
N PRO A 100 2.32 -14.19 2.94
CA PRO A 100 3.29 -13.62 2.01
C PRO A 100 4.54 -14.53 1.94
N GLU A 101 5.25 -14.46 0.82
CA GLU A 101 6.54 -15.13 0.66
C GLU A 101 7.58 -14.56 1.62
N LEU A 102 7.58 -13.24 1.76
CA LEU A 102 8.41 -12.53 2.72
C LEU A 102 7.60 -11.48 3.48
N LYS A 103 8.04 -11.24 4.72
CA LYS A 103 7.47 -10.24 5.61
C LYS A 103 8.60 -9.49 6.30
N VAL A 104 8.75 -8.21 5.96
CA VAL A 104 9.75 -7.32 6.57
C VAL A 104 9.05 -6.44 7.60
N GLU A 105 9.57 -6.43 8.82
CA GLU A 105 9.06 -5.58 9.89
C GLU A 105 9.56 -4.15 9.70
N MET A 106 8.65 -3.19 9.87
CA MET A 106 8.91 -1.77 9.72
C MET A 106 8.41 -1.00 10.97
N PRO A 107 8.90 0.22 11.20
CA PRO A 107 8.35 1.12 12.21
C PRO A 107 6.83 1.32 12.06
N PRO A 108 6.11 1.69 13.14
CA PRO A 108 4.68 1.97 13.08
C PRO A 108 4.31 3.09 12.11
N CYS A 109 3.06 3.07 11.66
CA CYS A 109 2.46 4.09 10.79
C CYS A 109 3.09 4.17 9.40
N SER A 110 3.51 3.06 8.79
CA SER A 110 3.81 3.07 7.36
C SER A 110 2.54 3.31 6.56
N GLU A 111 2.65 4.10 5.52
CA GLU A 111 1.57 4.47 4.61
C GLU A 111 1.92 4.00 3.19
N GLU A 112 1.93 4.92 2.24
CA GLU A 112 2.21 4.61 0.84
C GLU A 112 3.64 4.12 0.62
N ILE A 113 3.78 3.26 -0.36
CA ILE A 113 5.07 2.76 -0.85
C ILE A 113 5.15 2.95 -2.36
N ASN A 114 6.36 3.13 -2.84
CA ASN A 114 6.64 3.17 -4.27
C ASN A 114 7.88 2.35 -4.59
N TYR A 115 7.88 1.70 -5.75
CA TYR A 115 9.05 1.00 -6.27
C TYR A 115 9.71 1.82 -7.37
N ALA A 116 11.02 1.99 -7.29
CA ALA A 116 11.82 2.56 -8.36
C ALA A 116 13.27 2.07 -8.25
N ASP A 117 13.85 1.73 -9.38
CA ASP A 117 15.29 1.41 -9.51
C ASP A 117 15.80 0.40 -8.47
N GLY A 118 15.07 -0.70 -8.27
CA GLY A 118 15.45 -1.76 -7.34
C GLY A 118 15.21 -1.43 -5.86
N ASN A 119 14.51 -0.34 -5.55
CA ASN A 119 14.24 0.09 -4.18
C ASN A 119 12.75 0.27 -3.92
N ILE A 120 12.30 -0.13 -2.73
CA ILE A 120 11.01 0.27 -2.16
C ILE A 120 11.22 1.50 -1.30
N TYR A 121 10.52 2.57 -1.62
CA TYR A 121 10.45 3.81 -0.86
C TYR A 121 9.21 3.77 0.02
N VAL A 122 9.37 4.01 1.32
CA VAL A 122 8.28 3.91 2.30
C VAL A 122 8.03 5.27 2.94
N LEU A 123 6.80 5.75 2.85
CA LEU A 123 6.30 6.94 3.54
C LEU A 123 5.73 6.54 4.90
N PHE A 124 5.96 7.39 5.92
CA PHE A 124 5.39 7.24 7.26
C PHE A 124 4.61 8.50 7.66
N GLU A 125 3.44 8.34 8.27
CA GLU A 125 2.67 9.46 8.82
C GLU A 125 2.99 9.76 10.29
N SER A 126 3.86 8.98 10.92
CA SER A 126 4.12 8.99 12.36
C SER A 126 4.69 10.30 12.91
N ALA A 127 5.30 11.14 12.07
CA ALA A 127 5.84 12.45 12.46
C ALA A 127 4.87 13.61 12.27
N SER A 128 3.68 13.40 11.71
CA SER A 128 2.67 14.47 11.64
C SER A 128 2.19 14.87 13.05
N SER A 129 1.75 16.12 13.22
CA SER A 129 1.30 16.64 14.53
C SER A 129 0.21 15.77 15.17
N LYS A 130 -0.68 15.23 14.37
CA LYS A 130 -1.72 14.29 14.81
C LYS A 130 -1.15 13.08 15.56
N TYR A 131 -0.03 12.54 15.09
CA TYR A 131 0.59 11.34 15.66
C TYR A 131 1.73 11.66 16.62
N PHE A 132 2.56 12.65 16.29
CA PHE A 132 3.69 13.05 17.12
C PHE A 132 3.26 13.74 18.41
N GLU A 133 2.31 14.66 18.32
CA GLU A 133 1.79 15.42 19.47
C GLU A 133 0.58 14.75 20.13
N GLY A 134 -0.11 13.86 19.43
CA GLY A 134 -1.34 13.21 19.90
C GLY A 134 -2.54 14.15 19.92
N THR A 135 -2.59 15.11 18.99
CA THR A 135 -3.61 16.18 18.97
C THR A 135 -5.04 15.69 18.80
N ASP A 136 -5.25 14.45 18.33
CA ASP A 136 -6.56 13.81 18.23
C ASP A 136 -6.99 13.01 19.47
N GLY A 137 -6.21 13.07 20.56
CA GLY A 137 -6.51 12.40 21.82
C GLY A 137 -6.27 10.88 21.83
N LYS A 138 -5.71 10.30 20.77
CA LYS A 138 -5.47 8.84 20.67
C LYS A 138 -4.06 8.42 21.05
N GLY A 139 -3.32 9.28 21.76
CA GLY A 139 -1.93 9.03 22.16
C GLY A 139 -0.91 9.43 21.10
N LYS A 140 0.36 9.23 21.40
CA LYS A 140 1.50 9.61 20.56
C LYS A 140 2.07 8.41 19.81
N SER A 141 2.71 8.67 18.67
CA SER A 141 3.55 7.67 18.02
C SER A 141 4.79 7.38 18.88
N ILE A 142 5.13 6.10 18.97
CA ILE A 142 6.35 5.67 19.72
C ILE A 142 7.62 5.81 18.88
N CYS A 143 7.48 5.96 17.56
CA CYS A 143 8.60 6.09 16.62
C CYS A 143 8.22 7.07 15.52
N PRO A 144 8.33 8.39 15.77
CA PRO A 144 8.05 9.39 14.74
C PRO A 144 9.16 9.37 13.68
N ILE A 145 8.76 9.23 12.41
CA ILE A 145 9.65 9.21 11.24
C ILE A 145 9.25 10.34 10.31
N ASP A 146 10.17 11.29 10.11
CA ASP A 146 10.01 12.50 9.30
C ASP A 146 10.72 12.41 7.93
N ARG A 147 11.06 11.20 7.51
CA ARG A 147 11.85 10.91 6.30
C ARG A 147 11.32 9.71 5.56
N ILE A 148 11.65 9.59 4.28
CA ILE A 148 11.43 8.38 3.49
C ILE A 148 12.49 7.36 3.90
N LEU A 149 12.04 6.13 4.18
CA LEU A 149 12.93 4.97 4.31
C LEU A 149 12.99 4.23 2.98
N THR A 150 14.15 3.66 2.67
CA THR A 150 14.36 2.85 1.47
C THR A 150 14.74 1.43 1.85
N ILE A 151 14.25 0.47 1.09
CA ILE A 151 14.58 -0.95 1.20
C ILE A 151 15.09 -1.40 -0.16
N ASP A 152 16.38 -1.75 -0.25
CA ASP A 152 16.98 -2.31 -1.46
C ASP A 152 16.46 -3.75 -1.67
N THR A 153 15.74 -3.97 -2.77
CA THR A 153 15.14 -5.28 -3.07
C THR A 153 16.17 -6.36 -3.39
N ASN A 154 17.37 -5.98 -3.83
CA ASN A 154 18.47 -6.94 -4.03
C ASN A 154 18.98 -7.56 -2.72
N THR A 155 18.78 -6.88 -1.59
CA THR A 155 19.13 -7.44 -0.26
C THR A 155 18.08 -8.43 0.23
N ILE A 156 16.86 -8.35 -0.28
CA ILE A 156 15.75 -9.23 0.07
C ILE A 156 15.73 -10.47 -0.82
N PHE A 157 16.08 -10.28 -2.10
CA PHE A 157 16.15 -11.35 -3.11
C PHE A 157 17.55 -11.39 -3.71
N PRO A 158 18.53 -12.00 -3.00
CA PRO A 158 19.91 -12.10 -3.45
C PRO A 158 20.10 -13.00 -4.67
#